data_9269b3f44d880665f3cb6ab1776482ca
#
_entry.id   9269b3f44d880665f3cb6ab1776482ca
#
_cell.length_a   1.000
_cell.length_b   1.000
_cell.length_c   1.000
_cell.angle_alpha   90.00
_cell.angle_beta   90.00
_cell.angle_gamma   90.00
#
_symmetry.space_group_name_H-M   'P 1'
#
loop_
_entity.id
_entity.type
_entity.pdbx_description
1 polymer ?
#
loop_
_entity_poly.entity_id
_entity_poly.type
_entity_poly.pdbx_seq_one_letter_code
_entity_poly.pdbx_strand_id
1 'polypeptide(L)'
;MTLRLIGIFLLVVTLSACSEPPYTNLDNEQLQNMLQQEKAPLIDIRRVDEWRTTGVIEGSELMTFVDGNGRLNPGFFEQFSNKVGKNDPVILICRTGNRTDVLARLLVEQLGYTKVYNVRNGITSWISDNLPVKRL
;
A
#
# COMPACT_ATOMS: atom_id res chain seq x y z
N MET A 1 2.89 -67.08 13.97
CA MET A 1 3.65 -66.11 13.14
C MET A 1 2.78 -64.88 12.94
N THR A 2 2.93 -63.89 13.78
CA THR A 2 2.08 -62.67 13.81
C THR A 2 2.78 -61.54 13.08
N LEU A 3 2.23 -61.19 11.91
CA LEU A 3 2.73 -60.09 11.08
C LEU A 3 2.26 -58.76 11.68
N ARG A 4 3.18 -57.99 12.26
CA ARG A 4 2.90 -56.64 12.76
C ARG A 4 3.00 -55.64 11.61
N LEU A 5 1.84 -55.17 11.14
CA LEU A 5 1.75 -54.02 10.23
C LEU A 5 2.07 -52.73 10.99
N ILE A 6 3.23 -52.18 10.71
CA ILE A 6 3.62 -50.86 11.20
C ILE A 6 2.99 -49.84 10.23
N GLY A 7 1.91 -49.21 10.66
CA GLY A 7 1.31 -48.08 9.95
C GLY A 7 2.20 -46.86 10.03
N ILE A 8 2.82 -46.43 8.93
CA ILE A 8 3.55 -45.19 8.83
C ILE A 8 2.49 -44.07 8.68
N PHE A 9 2.29 -43.30 9.76
CA PHE A 9 1.43 -42.15 9.74
C PHE A 9 2.21 -40.99 9.12
N LEU A 10 1.94 -40.71 7.83
CA LEU A 10 2.55 -39.59 7.11
C LEU A 10 1.90 -38.30 7.57
N LEU A 11 2.59 -37.56 8.46
CA LEU A 11 2.18 -36.23 8.92
C LEU A 11 2.38 -35.23 7.80
N VAL A 12 1.31 -34.92 7.06
CA VAL A 12 1.31 -33.85 6.05
C VAL A 12 1.27 -32.51 6.78
N VAL A 13 2.44 -31.91 6.97
CA VAL A 13 2.54 -30.53 7.43
C VAL A 13 2.19 -29.62 6.27
N THR A 14 0.96 -29.12 6.24
CA THR A 14 0.56 -28.05 5.33
C THR A 14 1.21 -26.75 5.80
N LEU A 15 2.33 -26.40 5.19
CA LEU A 15 2.91 -25.05 5.30
C LEU A 15 1.92 -24.07 4.67
N SER A 16 1.14 -23.39 5.52
CA SER A 16 0.34 -22.24 5.12
C SER A 16 1.33 -21.12 4.79
N ALA A 17 1.77 -21.04 3.55
CA ALA A 17 2.56 -19.95 3.05
C ALA A 17 1.66 -18.71 3.04
N CYS A 18 1.85 -17.76 3.97
CA CYS A 18 1.37 -16.40 3.82
C CYS A 18 2.06 -15.87 2.57
N SER A 19 1.34 -15.75 1.44
CA SER A 19 1.90 -15.17 0.22
C SER A 19 2.19 -13.70 0.47
N GLU A 20 3.43 -13.28 0.19
CA GLU A 20 3.81 -11.87 0.25
C GLU A 20 2.97 -11.06 -0.75
N PRO A 21 2.66 -9.79 -0.44
CA PRO A 21 1.93 -8.94 -1.37
C PRO A 21 2.76 -8.70 -2.64
N PRO A 22 2.13 -8.46 -3.80
CA PRO A 22 2.83 -8.24 -5.07
C PRO A 22 3.53 -6.88 -5.17
N TYR A 23 3.48 -6.08 -4.11
CA TYR A 23 4.09 -4.75 -3.98
C TYR A 23 4.99 -4.72 -2.73
N THR A 24 5.75 -3.66 -2.55
CA THR A 24 6.63 -3.49 -1.37
C THR A 24 5.95 -2.65 -0.30
N ASN A 25 5.89 -3.16 0.93
CA ASN A 25 5.49 -2.38 2.10
C ASN A 25 6.64 -1.53 2.62
N LEU A 26 6.35 -0.29 3.00
CA LEU A 26 7.27 0.62 3.67
C LEU A 26 6.80 0.89 5.09
N ASP A 27 7.72 0.85 6.04
CA ASP A 27 7.57 1.47 7.34
C ASP A 27 7.89 2.99 7.28
N ASN A 28 7.73 3.69 8.39
CA ASN A 28 7.96 5.14 8.42
C ASN A 28 9.42 5.54 8.19
N GLU A 29 10.39 4.73 8.62
CA GLU A 29 11.82 4.99 8.39
C GLU A 29 12.16 4.83 6.90
N GLN A 30 11.70 3.76 6.29
CA GLN A 30 11.88 3.51 4.86
C GLN A 30 11.21 4.60 4.01
N LEU A 31 9.99 5.03 4.41
CA LEU A 31 9.29 6.13 3.75
C LEU A 31 10.10 7.43 3.82
N GLN A 32 10.58 7.81 5.02
CA GLN A 32 11.41 9.01 5.19
C GLN A 32 12.66 8.96 4.29
N ASN A 33 13.34 7.83 4.24
CA ASN A 33 14.52 7.64 3.40
C ASN A 33 14.20 7.80 1.90
N MET A 34 13.08 7.26 1.44
CA MET A 34 12.67 7.41 0.03
C MET A 34 12.28 8.85 -0.32
N LEU A 35 11.58 9.54 0.59
CA LEU A 35 11.19 10.94 0.41
C LEU A 35 12.40 11.88 0.38
N GLN A 36 13.37 11.69 1.27
CA GLN A 36 14.61 12.49 1.31
C GLN A 36 15.46 12.32 0.04
N GLN A 37 15.40 11.16 -0.58
CA GLN A 37 16.15 10.86 -1.80
C GLN A 37 15.33 11.15 -3.08
N GLU A 38 14.12 11.70 -2.95
CA GLU A 38 13.21 12.01 -4.07
C GLU A 38 13.04 10.85 -5.05
N LYS A 39 13.05 9.61 -4.53
CA LYS A 39 13.05 8.40 -5.36
C LYS A 39 11.73 8.11 -6.06
N ALA A 40 10.62 8.60 -5.51
CA ALA A 40 9.29 8.32 -6.05
C ALA A 40 8.27 9.37 -5.55
N PRO A 41 7.24 9.70 -6.35
CA PRO A 41 6.14 10.52 -5.87
C PRO A 41 5.36 9.77 -4.78
N LEU A 42 4.91 10.50 -3.77
CA LEU A 42 4.00 10.04 -2.74
C LEU A 42 2.58 10.48 -3.13
N ILE A 43 1.70 9.51 -3.38
CA ILE A 43 0.29 9.76 -3.71
C ILE A 43 -0.56 9.49 -2.47
N ASP A 44 -1.19 10.53 -1.93
CA ASP A 44 -2.16 10.41 -0.85
C ASP A 44 -3.55 10.21 -1.46
N ILE A 45 -4.07 8.98 -1.34
CA ILE A 45 -5.31 8.57 -1.99
C ILE A 45 -6.56 8.74 -1.12
N ARG A 46 -6.42 9.43 0.01
CA ARG A 46 -7.53 9.69 0.94
C ARG A 46 -8.51 10.73 0.36
N ARG A 47 -9.58 10.97 1.09
CA ARG A 47 -10.58 11.98 0.76
C ARG A 47 -10.16 13.37 1.27
N VAL A 48 -10.77 14.40 0.69
CA VAL A 48 -10.52 15.80 1.04
C VAL A 48 -10.82 16.09 2.52
N ASP A 49 -11.89 15.51 3.07
CA ASP A 49 -12.24 15.63 4.49
C ASP A 49 -11.16 15.07 5.41
N GLU A 50 -10.55 13.95 5.03
CA GLU A 50 -9.44 13.35 5.78
C GLU A 50 -8.17 14.20 5.73
N TRP A 51 -7.81 14.75 4.57
CA TRP A 51 -6.66 15.66 4.44
C TRP A 51 -6.81 16.92 5.31
N ARG A 52 -8.01 17.51 5.33
CA ARG A 52 -8.30 18.69 6.15
C ARG A 52 -8.25 18.39 7.64
N THR A 53 -8.69 17.21 8.03
CA THR A 53 -8.73 16.79 9.44
C THR A 53 -7.34 16.55 10.02
N THR A 54 -6.50 15.80 9.31
CA THR A 54 -5.19 15.37 9.83
C THR A 54 -4.01 16.17 9.29
N GLY A 55 -4.17 16.84 8.17
CA GLY A 55 -3.05 17.29 7.33
C GLY A 55 -2.54 16.16 6.44
N VAL A 56 -1.48 16.44 5.70
CA VAL A 56 -0.83 15.57 4.73
C VAL A 56 0.68 15.56 4.93
N ILE A 57 1.39 14.55 4.45
CA ILE A 57 2.84 14.60 4.37
C ILE A 57 3.22 15.62 3.29
N GLU A 58 4.15 16.52 3.61
CA GLU A 58 4.56 17.55 2.66
C GLU A 58 5.12 16.95 1.36
N GLY A 59 4.74 17.53 0.24
CA GLY A 59 5.11 17.04 -1.10
C GLY A 59 4.21 15.92 -1.62
N SER A 60 3.19 15.47 -0.85
CA SER A 60 2.21 14.49 -1.35
C SER A 60 1.40 15.07 -2.51
N GLU A 61 1.21 14.25 -3.53
CA GLU A 61 0.19 14.46 -4.55
C GLU A 61 -1.15 13.97 -4.01
N LEU A 62 -2.16 14.84 -4.02
CA LEU A 62 -3.47 14.55 -3.44
C LEU A 62 -4.43 14.05 -4.52
N MET A 63 -4.85 12.78 -4.44
CA MET A 63 -5.65 12.14 -5.47
C MET A 63 -6.62 11.12 -4.84
N THR A 64 -7.86 11.51 -4.61
CA THR A 64 -8.86 10.65 -3.99
C THR A 64 -9.17 9.41 -4.85
N PHE A 65 -8.92 8.23 -4.30
CA PHE A 65 -9.20 6.95 -4.97
C PHE A 65 -10.68 6.57 -4.92
N VAL A 66 -11.26 6.54 -3.71
CA VAL A 66 -12.66 6.17 -3.50
C VAL A 66 -13.40 7.18 -2.63
N ASP A 67 -14.71 7.30 -2.83
CA ASP A 67 -15.59 8.12 -1.99
C ASP A 67 -15.85 7.47 -0.62
N GLY A 68 -16.69 8.12 0.23
CA GLY A 68 -17.04 7.63 1.55
C GLY A 68 -17.81 6.31 1.57
N ASN A 69 -18.37 5.89 0.45
CA ASN A 69 -19.06 4.61 0.26
C ASN A 69 -18.19 3.55 -0.44
N GLY A 70 -16.91 3.85 -0.65
CA GLY A 70 -15.97 2.94 -1.31
C GLY A 70 -16.10 2.88 -2.83
N ARG A 71 -16.84 3.81 -3.47
CA ARG A 71 -16.98 3.86 -4.92
C ARG A 71 -15.78 4.59 -5.53
N LEU A 72 -15.28 4.04 -6.63
CA LEU A 72 -14.18 4.64 -7.39
C LEU A 72 -14.50 6.09 -7.78
N ASN A 73 -13.55 6.98 -7.50
CA ASN A 73 -13.64 8.37 -7.97
C ASN A 73 -13.46 8.42 -9.49
N PRO A 74 -14.44 8.96 -10.25
CA PRO A 74 -14.32 9.09 -11.68
C PRO A 74 -13.04 9.84 -12.08
N GLY A 75 -12.34 9.37 -13.10
CA GLY A 75 -11.10 9.98 -13.57
C GLY A 75 -9.84 9.65 -12.74
N PHE A 76 -9.94 8.90 -11.64
CA PHE A 76 -8.77 8.55 -10.83
C PHE A 76 -7.65 7.90 -11.65
N PHE A 77 -7.95 6.85 -12.40
CA PHE A 77 -6.93 6.13 -13.16
C PHE A 77 -6.35 6.94 -14.32
N GLU A 78 -7.13 7.84 -14.92
CA GLU A 78 -6.62 8.79 -15.92
C GLU A 78 -5.62 9.76 -15.28
N GLN A 79 -5.96 10.38 -14.17
CA GLN A 79 -5.06 11.26 -13.42
C GLN A 79 -3.80 10.51 -12.96
N PHE A 80 -3.97 9.31 -12.44
CA PHE A 80 -2.87 8.48 -11.95
C PHE A 80 -1.89 8.11 -13.07
N SER A 81 -2.39 7.61 -14.20
CA SER A 81 -1.57 7.22 -15.36
C SER A 81 -0.87 8.40 -16.04
N ASN A 82 -1.46 9.59 -15.97
CA ASN A 82 -0.80 10.81 -16.44
C ASN A 82 0.37 11.24 -15.54
N LYS A 83 0.35 10.85 -14.28
CA LYS A 83 1.37 11.20 -13.28
C LYS A 83 2.48 10.15 -13.15
N VAL A 84 2.11 8.88 -13.25
CA VAL A 84 3.00 7.74 -12.96
C VAL A 84 3.00 6.78 -14.14
N GLY A 85 4.15 6.58 -14.75
CA GLY A 85 4.34 5.53 -15.76
C GLY A 85 4.40 4.13 -15.14
N LYS A 86 4.08 3.10 -15.91
CA LYS A 86 3.98 1.71 -15.42
C LYS A 86 5.30 1.16 -14.86
N ASN A 87 6.43 1.65 -15.34
CA ASN A 87 7.76 1.25 -14.87
C ASN A 87 8.40 2.25 -13.91
N ASP A 88 7.67 3.32 -13.56
CA ASP A 88 8.14 4.32 -12.62
C ASP A 88 7.78 3.92 -11.18
N PRO A 89 8.62 4.24 -10.20
CA PRO A 89 8.30 4.00 -8.81
C PRO A 89 7.18 4.94 -8.34
N VAL A 90 6.28 4.42 -7.49
CA VAL A 90 5.22 5.21 -6.84
C VAL A 90 5.00 4.72 -5.42
N ILE A 91 4.83 5.67 -4.51
CA ILE A 91 4.49 5.40 -3.10
C ILE A 91 3.03 5.78 -2.89
N LEU A 92 2.26 4.88 -2.29
CA LEU A 92 0.85 5.09 -1.98
C LEU A 92 0.64 5.21 -0.47
N ILE A 93 -0.12 6.22 -0.04
CA ILE A 93 -0.53 6.36 1.37
C ILE A 93 -2.03 6.56 1.48
N CYS A 94 -2.64 5.92 2.46
CA CYS A 94 -4.00 6.18 2.90
C CYS A 94 -4.04 6.33 4.43
N ARG A 95 -5.18 6.13 5.06
CA ARG A 95 -5.31 6.28 6.52
C ARG A 95 -4.55 5.18 7.28
N THR A 96 -4.77 3.92 6.94
CA THR A 96 -4.27 2.74 7.68
C THR A 96 -3.56 1.69 6.83
N GLY A 97 -3.42 1.93 5.51
CA GLY A 97 -2.81 0.99 4.57
C GLY A 97 -3.79 0.05 3.86
N ASN A 98 -5.08 0.04 4.19
CA ASN A 98 -6.05 -0.89 3.61
C ASN A 98 -6.50 -0.49 2.20
N ARG A 99 -6.86 0.78 1.98
CA ARG A 99 -7.24 1.27 0.64
C ARG A 99 -6.07 1.20 -0.33
N THR A 100 -4.88 1.47 0.16
CA THR A 100 -3.65 1.38 -0.64
C THR A 100 -3.24 -0.06 -0.93
N ASP A 101 -3.54 -1.04 -0.05
CA ASP A 101 -3.38 -2.46 -0.37
C ASP A 101 -4.24 -2.86 -1.58
N VAL A 102 -5.51 -2.47 -1.57
CA VAL A 102 -6.43 -2.75 -2.70
C VAL A 102 -5.92 -2.12 -4.00
N LEU A 103 -5.55 -0.83 -3.95
CA LEU A 103 -5.04 -0.13 -5.13
C LEU A 103 -3.70 -0.71 -5.62
N ALA A 104 -2.77 -0.99 -4.72
CA ALA A 104 -1.46 -1.53 -5.07
C ALA A 104 -1.57 -2.90 -5.77
N ARG A 105 -2.43 -3.79 -5.26
CA ARG A 105 -2.72 -5.06 -5.94
C ARG A 105 -3.29 -4.86 -7.33
N LEU A 106 -4.26 -3.98 -7.48
CA LEU A 106 -4.86 -3.67 -8.77
C LEU A 106 -3.82 -3.12 -9.75
N LEU A 107 -2.97 -2.20 -9.31
CA LEU A 107 -1.91 -1.62 -10.14
C LEU A 107 -0.91 -2.69 -10.63
N VAL A 108 -0.47 -3.58 -9.75
CA VAL A 108 0.51 -4.60 -10.10
C VAL A 108 -0.12 -5.76 -10.89
N GLU A 109 -1.21 -6.34 -10.38
CA GLU A 109 -1.78 -7.58 -10.92
C GLU A 109 -2.62 -7.36 -12.18
N GLN A 110 -3.29 -6.20 -12.30
CA GLN A 110 -4.22 -5.92 -13.39
C GLN A 110 -3.69 -4.88 -14.38
N LEU A 111 -2.97 -3.87 -13.90
CA LEU A 111 -2.57 -2.72 -14.73
C LEU A 111 -1.09 -2.70 -15.11
N GLY A 112 -0.28 -3.65 -14.64
CA GLY A 112 1.10 -3.86 -15.07
C GLY A 112 2.11 -2.85 -14.51
N TYR A 113 1.83 -2.20 -13.37
CA TYR A 113 2.81 -1.38 -12.68
C TYR A 113 3.85 -2.26 -11.98
N THR A 114 5.13 -1.90 -12.07
CA THR A 114 6.23 -2.76 -11.64
C THR A 114 6.92 -2.34 -10.34
N LYS A 115 6.74 -1.08 -9.90
CA LYS A 115 7.45 -0.52 -8.74
C LYS A 115 6.47 0.22 -7.82
N VAL A 116 5.58 -0.53 -7.19
CA VAL A 116 4.55 0.00 -6.30
C VAL A 116 4.95 -0.22 -4.84
N TYR A 117 4.91 0.85 -4.06
CA TYR A 117 5.20 0.85 -2.63
C TYR A 117 3.95 1.27 -1.85
N ASN A 118 3.67 0.58 -0.76
CA ASN A 118 2.56 0.89 0.15
C ASN A 118 3.10 1.33 1.50
N VAL A 119 2.68 2.48 2.00
CA VAL A 119 2.91 2.86 3.40
C VAL A 119 2.01 1.99 4.28
N ARG A 120 2.61 0.94 4.84
CA ARG A 120 1.92 -0.21 5.44
C ARG A 120 0.85 0.16 6.47
N ASN A 121 1.16 1.09 7.36
CA ASN A 121 0.26 1.49 8.44
C ASN A 121 -0.35 2.89 8.23
N GLY A 122 -0.18 3.44 7.03
CA GLY A 122 -0.76 4.69 6.59
C GLY A 122 -0.34 5.92 7.40
N ILE A 123 -1.07 7.01 7.19
CA ILE A 123 -0.76 8.28 7.88
C ILE A 123 -1.04 8.22 9.39
N THR A 124 -1.89 7.32 9.85
CA THR A 124 -2.15 7.13 11.28
C THR A 124 -0.88 6.78 12.03
N SER A 125 -0.07 5.84 11.51
CA SER A 125 1.23 5.49 12.09
C SER A 125 2.24 6.64 12.00
N TRP A 126 2.28 7.35 10.87
CA TRP A 126 3.14 8.54 10.69
C TRP A 126 2.88 9.60 11.77
N ILE A 127 1.61 9.93 12.01
CA ILE A 127 1.21 10.90 13.04
C ILE A 127 1.49 10.37 14.44
N SER A 128 1.26 9.08 14.69
CA SER A 128 1.53 8.42 15.97
C SER A 128 3.00 8.44 16.35
N ASP A 129 3.90 8.40 15.36
CA ASP A 129 5.34 8.54 15.54
C ASP A 129 5.80 10.01 15.62
N ASN A 130 4.86 10.95 15.76
CA ASN A 130 5.11 12.41 15.81
C ASN A 130 5.87 12.95 14.59
N LEU A 131 5.72 12.33 13.43
CA LEU A 131 6.31 12.81 12.20
C LEU A 131 5.50 13.97 11.59
N PRO A 132 6.13 14.91 10.87
CA PRO A 132 5.51 16.15 10.49
C PRO A 132 4.42 16.00 9.44
N VAL A 133 3.33 16.74 9.61
CA VAL A 133 2.26 16.92 8.63
C VAL A 133 2.06 18.40 8.34
N LYS A 134 1.71 18.70 7.09
CA LYS A 134 1.33 20.02 6.63
C LYS A 134 -0.19 20.15 6.67
N ARG A 135 -0.69 21.19 7.32
CA ARG A 135 -2.12 21.54 7.28
C ARG A 135 -2.47 22.18 5.94
N LEU A 136 -3.68 21.88 5.45
CA LEU A 136 -4.25 22.47 4.25
C LEU A 136 -5.11 23.67 4.60
#